data_41c5a5436a3bfedaa21cf51841529576
#
_entry.id   41c5a5436a3bfedaa21cf51841529576
#
_cell.length_a   1.000
_cell.length_b   1.000
_cell.length_c   1.000
_cell.angle_alpha   90.00
_cell.angle_beta   90.00
_cell.angle_gamma   90.00
#
_symmetry.space_group_name_H-M   'P 1'
#
loop_
_entity.id
_entity.type
_entity.pdbx_description
1 polymer ?
#
loop_
_entity_poly.entity_id
_entity_poly.type
_entity_poly.pdbx_seq_one_letter_code
_entity_poly.pdbx_strand_id
1 'polypeptide(L)'
;MRRSRQGFGIAGTLLAALVLLPHSAGASPRMVSLAFNSQLRNPQQIGADTFSEKLKASFGKHFIVDQRVGNALGSENTILTAARTGAVDVAVISGGVVSAVVPEMSVFDIPFLFRDVAHAKAVMQGPVGAEIATKFADKGLVLLAFGKQGFRNLTNSKHPVRTPDDIKGLKIRVIPNETYKMAFQALGAEVIPMDFPLVYAALKDGRLDGQENPVPTIASSRFEEVQKYLSLTGHFFAPIAFVANRAMFEQLDPADQEALRTAAKAGAEATWEAQLDPPKLQELRAGGMEIIEKVDRQPFVDAVKRLDPEFEKRFGKELIAAIRSTP
;
A
#
# COMPACT_ATOMS: atom_id res chain seq x y z
N MET A 1 105.09 -15.95 16.55
CA MET A 1 104.65 -14.57 16.82
C MET A 1 103.86 -14.06 15.65
N ARG A 2 102.47 -13.96 15.81
CA ARG A 2 101.61 -12.93 15.15
C ARG A 2 100.18 -13.24 15.55
N ARG A 3 99.57 -12.28 16.22
CA ARG A 3 98.23 -12.30 16.76
C ARG A 3 97.19 -12.07 15.67
N SER A 4 96.15 -12.89 15.63
CA SER A 4 94.97 -12.67 14.82
C SER A 4 94.00 -11.88 15.59
N ARG A 5 93.46 -10.79 15.02
CA ARG A 5 92.36 -10.02 15.55
C ARG A 5 91.05 -10.60 14.96
N GLN A 6 90.09 -11.00 15.87
CA GLN A 6 88.79 -11.35 15.53
C GLN A 6 87.94 -10.06 15.43
N GLY A 7 87.28 -9.91 14.27
CA GLY A 7 86.30 -8.85 14.08
C GLY A 7 84.92 -9.37 14.43
N PHE A 8 84.23 -8.70 15.36
CA PHE A 8 82.79 -8.94 15.72
C PHE A 8 81.92 -8.24 14.66
N GLY A 9 81.14 -9.01 13.90
CA GLY A 9 80.08 -8.52 13.02
C GLY A 9 78.80 -8.47 13.81
N ILE A 10 78.19 -7.28 13.95
CA ILE A 10 76.87 -7.05 14.53
C ILE A 10 75.82 -7.29 13.41
N ALA A 11 75.11 -8.41 13.52
CA ALA A 11 73.95 -8.66 12.65
C ALA A 11 72.77 -7.84 13.17
N GLY A 12 72.39 -6.77 12.48
CA GLY A 12 71.20 -6.01 12.71
C GLY A 12 69.96 -6.73 12.20
N THR A 13 69.11 -7.23 13.11
CA THR A 13 67.82 -7.82 12.77
C THR A 13 66.82 -6.70 12.51
N LEU A 14 66.45 -6.48 11.23
CA LEU A 14 65.33 -5.60 10.84
C LEU A 14 64.03 -6.31 11.16
N LEU A 15 63.36 -5.87 12.21
CA LEU A 15 61.99 -6.27 12.54
C LEU A 15 61.06 -5.50 11.60
N ALA A 16 60.56 -6.13 10.54
CA ALA A 16 59.51 -5.58 9.69
C ALA A 16 58.17 -5.63 10.44
N ALA A 17 57.71 -4.47 10.97
CA ALA A 17 56.39 -4.32 11.54
C ALA A 17 55.32 -4.44 10.43
N LEU A 18 54.67 -5.58 10.34
CA LEU A 18 53.52 -5.80 9.48
C LEU A 18 52.35 -4.95 10.01
N VAL A 19 52.12 -3.78 9.46
CA VAL A 19 50.92 -2.97 9.75
C VAL A 19 49.74 -3.70 9.14
N LEU A 20 49.00 -4.47 9.95
CA LEU A 20 47.69 -5.00 9.63
C LEU A 20 46.71 -3.81 9.55
N LEU A 21 46.52 -3.28 8.32
CA LEU A 21 45.40 -2.39 8.05
C LEU A 21 44.13 -3.18 8.31
N PRO A 22 43.19 -2.65 9.12
CA PRO A 22 41.91 -3.30 9.27
C PRO A 22 41.24 -3.34 7.89
N HIS A 23 41.11 -4.54 7.31
CA HIS A 23 40.16 -4.76 6.24
C HIS A 23 38.78 -4.47 6.82
N SER A 24 38.18 -3.34 6.46
CA SER A 24 36.75 -3.17 6.61
C SER A 24 36.12 -4.27 5.75
N ALA A 25 35.79 -5.39 6.40
CA ALA A 25 34.96 -6.40 5.79
C ALA A 25 33.66 -5.69 5.40
N GLY A 26 33.52 -5.36 4.12
CA GLY A 26 32.28 -4.80 3.61
C GLY A 26 31.16 -5.74 4.04
N ALA A 27 30.20 -5.24 4.82
CA ALA A 27 29.07 -6.04 5.25
C ALA A 27 28.41 -6.69 4.01
N SER A 28 28.13 -7.99 4.10
CA SER A 28 27.43 -8.69 3.01
C SER A 28 26.09 -7.98 2.72
N PRO A 29 25.71 -7.85 1.45
CA PRO A 29 24.46 -7.21 1.08
C PRO A 29 23.29 -7.83 1.83
N ARG A 30 22.44 -6.99 2.43
CA ARG A 30 21.21 -7.45 3.10
C ARG A 30 20.11 -7.60 2.07
N MET A 31 19.54 -8.78 1.97
CA MET A 31 18.37 -9.01 1.13
C MET A 31 17.12 -8.51 1.85
N VAL A 32 16.28 -7.76 1.14
CA VAL A 32 14.96 -7.30 1.60
C VAL A 32 13.93 -7.82 0.61
N SER A 33 13.07 -8.72 1.06
CA SER A 33 11.92 -9.16 0.27
C SER A 33 10.81 -8.09 0.32
N LEU A 34 10.38 -7.63 -0.87
CA LEU A 34 9.32 -6.64 -1.04
C LEU A 34 8.15 -7.27 -1.79
N ALA A 35 6.97 -7.33 -1.19
CA ALA A 35 5.81 -7.96 -1.79
C ALA A 35 4.64 -7.01 -2.00
N PHE A 36 3.93 -7.16 -3.12
CA PHE A 36 2.68 -6.47 -3.41
C PHE A 36 1.87 -7.25 -4.45
N ASN A 37 0.53 -7.12 -4.40
CA ASN A 37 -0.38 -7.80 -5.31
C ASN A 37 -1.01 -6.79 -6.27
N SER A 38 -0.30 -6.44 -7.32
CA SER A 38 -0.76 -5.48 -8.30
C SER A 38 -0.31 -5.88 -9.70
N GLN A 39 -1.14 -5.54 -10.69
CA GLN A 39 -0.79 -5.64 -12.10
C GLN A 39 0.11 -4.45 -12.50
N LEU A 40 0.73 -4.55 -13.68
CA LEU A 40 1.59 -3.51 -14.22
C LEU A 40 0.89 -2.13 -14.28
N ARG A 41 1.64 -1.05 -14.00
CA ARG A 41 1.18 0.35 -14.06
C ARG A 41 0.08 0.71 -13.04
N ASN A 42 0.16 0.14 -11.87
CA ASN A 42 -0.69 0.44 -10.72
C ASN A 42 0.09 1.29 -9.71
N PRO A 43 -0.54 2.10 -8.86
CA PRO A 43 0.15 2.88 -7.82
C PRO A 43 1.04 2.04 -6.89
N GLN A 44 0.62 0.83 -6.50
CA GLN A 44 1.44 -0.05 -5.66
C GLN A 44 2.78 -0.40 -6.34
N GLN A 45 2.77 -0.69 -7.65
CA GLN A 45 4.01 -0.93 -8.40
C GLN A 45 4.90 0.30 -8.44
N ILE A 46 4.33 1.49 -8.76
CA ILE A 46 5.10 2.74 -8.78
C ILE A 46 5.79 2.95 -7.44
N GLY A 47 5.05 2.77 -6.35
CA GLY A 47 5.59 2.91 -5.00
C GLY A 47 6.68 1.88 -4.69
N ALA A 48 6.48 0.61 -5.06
CA ALA A 48 7.44 -0.46 -4.83
C ALA A 48 8.73 -0.29 -5.67
N ASP A 49 8.60 0.13 -6.92
CA ASP A 49 9.74 0.39 -7.79
C ASP A 49 10.56 1.57 -7.27
N THR A 50 9.90 2.69 -6.93
CA THR A 50 10.56 3.86 -6.34
C THR A 50 11.22 3.55 -5.00
N PHE A 51 10.57 2.74 -4.14
CA PHE A 51 11.18 2.23 -2.91
C PHE A 51 12.49 1.51 -3.19
N SER A 52 12.47 0.56 -4.14
CA SER A 52 13.62 -0.28 -4.49
C SER A 52 14.76 0.55 -5.10
N GLU A 53 14.43 1.46 -6.01
CA GLU A 53 15.41 2.37 -6.64
C GLU A 53 16.03 3.30 -5.59
N LYS A 54 15.23 3.88 -4.70
CA LYS A 54 15.70 4.79 -3.64
C LYS A 54 16.61 4.06 -2.67
N LEU A 55 16.25 2.86 -2.24
CA LEU A 55 17.06 2.06 -1.34
C LEU A 55 18.41 1.71 -1.97
N LYS A 56 18.40 1.27 -3.23
CA LYS A 56 19.61 0.98 -3.99
C LYS A 56 20.50 2.22 -4.21
N ALA A 57 19.91 3.36 -4.59
CA ALA A 57 20.66 4.58 -4.89
C ALA A 57 21.31 5.21 -3.64
N SER A 58 20.61 5.19 -2.49
CA SER A 58 21.08 5.83 -1.27
C SER A 58 22.08 4.99 -0.47
N PHE A 59 22.01 3.66 -0.59
CA PHE A 59 22.77 2.72 0.25
C PHE A 59 23.60 1.73 -0.59
N GLY A 60 23.63 1.92 -1.92
CA GLY A 60 24.47 1.17 -2.84
C GLY A 60 24.22 -0.33 -2.79
N LYS A 61 25.31 -1.12 -2.69
CA LYS A 61 25.23 -2.59 -2.63
C LYS A 61 24.86 -3.14 -1.25
N HIS A 62 24.58 -2.27 -0.26
CA HIS A 62 24.25 -2.71 1.08
C HIS A 62 22.88 -3.41 1.15
N PHE A 63 21.95 -3.01 0.26
CA PHE A 63 20.64 -3.66 0.14
C PHE A 63 20.44 -4.27 -1.25
N ILE A 64 19.85 -5.48 -1.27
CA ILE A 64 19.31 -6.12 -2.46
C ILE A 64 17.81 -6.30 -2.22
N VAL A 65 16.98 -5.72 -3.09
CA VAL A 65 15.52 -5.86 -3.00
C VAL A 65 15.06 -6.99 -3.91
N ASP A 66 14.44 -8.01 -3.31
CA ASP A 66 13.76 -9.11 -4.01
C ASP A 66 12.26 -8.77 -4.10
N GLN A 67 11.85 -8.23 -5.25
CA GLN A 67 10.44 -7.89 -5.48
C GLN A 67 9.64 -9.13 -5.87
N ARG A 68 8.56 -9.38 -5.10
CA ARG A 68 7.58 -10.46 -5.32
C ARG A 68 6.26 -9.86 -5.75
N VAL A 69 5.98 -9.92 -7.06
CA VAL A 69 4.92 -9.16 -7.71
C VAL A 69 3.72 -10.03 -8.04
N GLY A 70 2.53 -9.44 -7.99
CA GLY A 70 1.28 -10.04 -8.44
C GLY A 70 0.84 -11.24 -7.60
N ASN A 71 0.21 -12.22 -8.23
CA ASN A 71 -0.37 -13.37 -7.53
C ASN A 71 0.65 -14.43 -7.07
N ALA A 72 1.96 -14.17 -7.18
CA ALA A 72 3.00 -15.14 -6.80
C ALA A 72 2.89 -15.58 -5.32
N LEU A 73 2.47 -14.68 -4.45
CA LEU A 73 2.23 -14.94 -3.02
C LEU A 73 0.73 -15.04 -2.66
N GLY A 74 -0.16 -15.09 -3.64
CA GLY A 74 -1.60 -15.13 -3.42
C GLY A 74 -2.26 -13.76 -3.27
N SER A 75 -3.27 -13.65 -2.38
CA SER A 75 -4.00 -12.40 -2.14
C SER A 75 -3.21 -11.40 -1.28
N GLU A 76 -3.63 -10.14 -1.22
CA GLU A 76 -3.06 -9.16 -0.29
C GLU A 76 -3.18 -9.61 1.18
N ASN A 77 -4.24 -10.35 1.55
CA ASN A 77 -4.36 -10.96 2.89
C ASN A 77 -3.24 -11.96 3.18
N THR A 78 -2.86 -12.77 2.17
CA THR A 78 -1.73 -13.70 2.29
C THR A 78 -0.41 -12.95 2.45
N ILE A 79 -0.19 -11.91 1.64
CA ILE A 79 1.01 -11.06 1.71
C ILE A 79 1.10 -10.35 3.07
N LEU A 80 -0.01 -9.80 3.57
CA LEU A 80 -0.07 -9.16 4.88
C LEU A 80 0.26 -10.14 6.01
N THR A 81 -0.25 -11.36 5.92
CA THR A 81 0.09 -12.45 6.86
C THR A 81 1.58 -12.80 6.78
N ALA A 82 2.14 -12.92 5.57
CA ALA A 82 3.57 -13.18 5.35
C ALA A 82 4.45 -12.06 5.94
N ALA A 83 4.05 -10.79 5.80
CA ALA A 83 4.76 -9.67 6.43
C ALA A 83 4.70 -9.73 7.96
N ARG A 84 3.56 -10.09 8.55
CA ARG A 84 3.42 -10.25 10.01
C ARG A 84 4.28 -11.38 10.57
N THR A 85 4.40 -12.48 9.85
CA THR A 85 5.13 -13.68 10.30
C THR A 85 6.61 -13.68 9.92
N GLY A 86 7.08 -12.68 9.17
CA GLY A 86 8.48 -12.55 8.76
C GLY A 86 8.86 -13.35 7.50
N ALA A 87 7.89 -13.94 6.80
CA ALA A 87 8.13 -14.56 5.49
C ALA A 87 8.33 -13.52 4.35
N VAL A 88 7.93 -12.28 4.61
CA VAL A 88 8.16 -11.09 3.78
C VAL A 88 8.63 -9.96 4.68
N ASP A 89 9.68 -9.25 4.27
CA ASP A 89 10.27 -8.16 5.07
C ASP A 89 9.46 -6.87 4.95
N VAL A 90 9.06 -6.50 3.73
CA VAL A 90 8.29 -5.29 3.42
C VAL A 90 7.14 -5.63 2.50
N ALA A 91 5.97 -5.05 2.75
CA ALA A 91 4.81 -5.19 1.88
C ALA A 91 4.18 -3.84 1.54
N VAL A 92 3.65 -3.72 0.32
CA VAL A 92 2.89 -2.56 -0.16
C VAL A 92 1.45 -3.02 -0.36
N ILE A 93 0.56 -2.65 0.57
CA ILE A 93 -0.77 -3.23 0.74
C ILE A 93 -1.86 -2.15 0.71
N SER A 94 -3.01 -2.47 0.10
CA SER A 94 -4.21 -1.62 0.17
C SER A 94 -4.68 -1.43 1.62
N GLY A 95 -4.95 -0.19 2.03
CA GLY A 95 -5.36 0.13 3.40
C GLY A 95 -6.58 -0.64 3.89
N GLY A 96 -7.58 -0.82 3.02
CA GLY A 96 -8.78 -1.60 3.36
C GLY A 96 -8.51 -3.08 3.66
N VAL A 97 -7.38 -3.65 3.17
CA VAL A 97 -6.94 -5.00 3.55
C VAL A 97 -6.19 -4.97 4.89
N VAL A 98 -5.38 -3.93 5.11
CA VAL A 98 -4.63 -3.78 6.37
C VAL A 98 -5.56 -3.72 7.58
N SER A 99 -6.77 -3.18 7.42
CA SER A 99 -7.77 -3.08 8.50
C SER A 99 -8.23 -4.44 9.06
N ALA A 100 -8.04 -5.54 8.34
CA ALA A 100 -8.28 -6.88 8.87
C ALA A 100 -7.32 -7.24 10.03
N VAL A 101 -6.16 -6.60 10.10
CA VAL A 101 -5.11 -6.81 11.11
C VAL A 101 -5.00 -5.63 12.06
N VAL A 102 -5.12 -4.40 11.53
CA VAL A 102 -5.09 -3.15 12.27
C VAL A 102 -6.47 -2.49 12.12
N PRO A 103 -7.45 -2.82 12.97
CA PRO A 103 -8.84 -2.38 12.80
C PRO A 103 -9.03 -0.86 12.79
N GLU A 104 -8.13 -0.12 13.42
CA GLU A 104 -8.11 1.34 13.45
C GLU A 104 -7.93 1.95 12.05
N MET A 105 -7.28 1.25 11.13
CA MET A 105 -7.17 1.65 9.72
C MET A 105 -8.53 1.83 9.03
N SER A 106 -9.56 1.11 9.50
CA SER A 106 -10.90 1.22 8.91
C SER A 106 -11.55 2.60 9.11
N VAL A 107 -11.00 3.47 9.94
CA VAL A 107 -11.47 4.87 10.02
C VAL A 107 -11.30 5.57 8.66
N PHE A 108 -10.25 5.24 7.91
CA PHE A 108 -10.02 5.79 6.57
C PHE A 108 -10.95 5.23 5.50
N ASP A 109 -11.66 4.13 5.81
CA ASP A 109 -12.63 3.48 4.94
C ASP A 109 -14.07 4.02 5.13
N ILE A 110 -14.29 5.02 6.01
CA ILE A 110 -15.59 5.67 6.16
C ILE A 110 -15.95 6.32 4.82
N PRO A 111 -17.17 6.03 4.26
CA PRO A 111 -17.55 6.55 2.96
C PRO A 111 -17.64 8.07 2.96
N PHE A 112 -17.13 8.68 1.89
CA PHE A 112 -17.10 10.14 1.67
C PHE A 112 -16.38 10.95 2.76
N LEU A 113 -15.52 10.33 3.55
CA LEU A 113 -14.76 10.98 4.62
C LEU A 113 -13.79 12.03 4.07
N PHE A 114 -13.13 11.72 2.95
CA PHE A 114 -12.13 12.58 2.34
C PHE A 114 -12.74 13.46 1.24
N ARG A 115 -12.44 14.75 1.28
CA ARG A 115 -12.90 15.74 0.29
C ARG A 115 -12.22 15.53 -1.06
N ASP A 116 -10.90 15.38 -1.02
CA ASP A 116 -10.02 15.25 -2.18
C ASP A 116 -8.69 14.57 -1.79
N VAL A 117 -7.79 14.43 -2.76
CA VAL A 117 -6.47 13.80 -2.56
C VAL A 117 -5.58 14.61 -1.63
N ALA A 118 -5.65 15.94 -1.66
CA ALA A 118 -4.82 16.80 -0.81
C ALA A 118 -5.22 16.64 0.65
N HIS A 119 -6.53 16.64 0.93
CA HIS A 119 -7.07 16.36 2.26
C HIS A 119 -6.64 14.98 2.78
N ALA A 120 -6.77 13.92 1.96
CA ALA A 120 -6.34 12.58 2.34
C ALA A 120 -4.84 12.53 2.67
N LYS A 121 -3.99 13.21 1.85
CA LYS A 121 -2.55 13.32 2.09
C LYS A 121 -2.26 14.03 3.40
N ALA A 122 -2.90 15.17 3.65
CA ALA A 122 -2.71 15.95 4.88
C ALA A 122 -3.06 15.14 6.14
N VAL A 123 -4.19 14.42 6.12
CA VAL A 123 -4.61 13.55 7.23
C VAL A 123 -3.58 12.45 7.49
N MET A 124 -3.15 11.74 6.43
CA MET A 124 -2.28 10.56 6.55
C MET A 124 -0.82 10.91 6.87
N GLN A 125 -0.37 12.09 6.46
CA GLN A 125 0.97 12.59 6.79
C GLN A 125 0.98 13.46 8.06
N GLY A 126 -0.19 13.75 8.61
CA GLY A 126 -0.40 14.54 9.82
C GLY A 126 -0.51 13.72 11.11
N PRO A 127 -0.97 14.37 12.19
CA PRO A 127 -1.11 13.75 13.53
C PRO A 127 -1.99 12.49 13.54
N VAL A 128 -3.09 12.49 12.77
CA VAL A 128 -3.98 11.32 12.67
C VAL A 128 -3.24 10.11 12.09
N GLY A 129 -2.51 10.30 10.99
CA GLY A 129 -1.71 9.21 10.40
C GLY A 129 -0.63 8.70 11.35
N ALA A 130 0.01 9.61 12.11
CA ALA A 130 1.00 9.26 13.12
C ALA A 130 0.37 8.45 14.28
N GLU A 131 -0.82 8.81 14.74
CA GLU A 131 -1.56 8.06 15.76
C GLU A 131 -1.90 6.66 15.28
N ILE A 132 -2.45 6.53 14.07
CA ILE A 132 -2.78 5.23 13.47
C ILE A 132 -1.51 4.37 13.30
N ALA A 133 -0.37 4.96 12.93
CA ALA A 133 0.90 4.25 12.78
C ALA A 133 1.33 3.51 14.07
N THR A 134 1.02 4.06 15.24
CA THR A 134 1.34 3.40 16.53
C THR A 134 0.62 2.07 16.73
N LYS A 135 -0.53 1.85 16.08
CA LYS A 135 -1.35 0.64 16.22
C LYS A 135 -0.79 -0.58 15.50
N PHE A 136 0.20 -0.38 14.63
CA PHE A 136 0.80 -1.47 13.85
C PHE A 136 1.74 -2.35 14.68
N ALA A 137 2.42 -1.76 15.67
CA ALA A 137 3.46 -2.44 16.45
C ALA A 137 2.93 -3.70 17.15
N ASP A 138 1.77 -3.60 17.82
CA ASP A 138 1.14 -4.72 18.53
C ASP A 138 0.62 -5.82 17.58
N LYS A 139 0.62 -5.56 16.28
CA LYS A 139 0.21 -6.51 15.24
C LYS A 139 1.39 -7.17 14.52
N GLY A 140 2.61 -6.95 15.01
CA GLY A 140 3.84 -7.50 14.42
C GLY A 140 4.31 -6.77 13.17
N LEU A 141 3.85 -5.53 12.97
CA LEU A 141 4.16 -4.69 11.83
C LEU A 141 4.71 -3.33 12.25
N VAL A 142 5.44 -2.69 11.35
CA VAL A 142 5.81 -1.26 11.42
C VAL A 142 5.26 -0.58 10.18
N LEU A 143 4.46 0.47 10.36
CA LEU A 143 4.09 1.34 9.25
C LEU A 143 5.29 2.22 8.90
N LEU A 144 5.75 2.16 7.66
CA LEU A 144 6.85 2.98 7.15
C LEU A 144 6.34 4.26 6.49
N ALA A 145 5.26 4.18 5.71
CA ALA A 145 4.64 5.33 5.05
C ALA A 145 3.22 5.00 4.56
N PHE A 146 2.40 6.06 4.36
CA PHE A 146 1.15 6.00 3.63
C PHE A 146 1.31 6.58 2.22
N GLY A 147 0.83 5.85 1.21
CA GLY A 147 0.71 6.29 -0.18
C GLY A 147 -0.75 6.36 -0.64
N LYS A 148 -0.94 6.70 -1.92
CA LYS A 148 -2.23 6.85 -2.59
C LYS A 148 -2.48 5.70 -3.57
N GLN A 149 -3.60 4.99 -3.42
CA GLN A 149 -4.16 4.17 -4.50
C GLN A 149 -5.20 4.98 -5.29
N GLY A 150 -5.99 5.80 -4.63
CA GLY A 150 -6.91 6.75 -5.23
C GLY A 150 -8.35 6.62 -4.74
N PHE A 151 -9.24 7.47 -5.27
CA PHE A 151 -10.67 7.36 -5.00
C PHE A 151 -11.26 6.15 -5.72
N ARG A 152 -12.09 5.40 -5.01
CA ARG A 152 -12.73 4.19 -5.50
C ARG A 152 -14.06 4.51 -6.18
N ASN A 153 -14.30 3.84 -7.29
CA ASN A 153 -15.42 4.05 -8.18
C ASN A 153 -16.09 2.72 -8.50
N LEU A 154 -17.37 2.75 -8.82
CA LEU A 154 -18.17 1.55 -9.03
C LEU A 154 -18.19 1.14 -10.50
N THR A 155 -17.89 -0.14 -10.80
CA THR A 155 -18.17 -0.73 -12.11
C THR A 155 -19.29 -1.75 -12.00
N ASN A 156 -20.07 -1.92 -13.07
CA ASN A 156 -21.04 -3.00 -13.20
C ASN A 156 -21.37 -3.29 -14.68
N SER A 157 -22.03 -4.44 -14.94
CA SER A 157 -22.41 -4.87 -16.29
C SER A 157 -23.89 -4.63 -16.60
N LYS A 158 -24.70 -4.10 -15.67
CA LYS A 158 -26.16 -4.00 -15.81
C LYS A 158 -26.62 -2.67 -16.40
N HIS A 159 -26.29 -1.56 -15.73
CA HIS A 159 -26.74 -0.22 -16.09
C HIS A 159 -25.84 0.86 -15.46
N PRO A 160 -25.89 2.11 -15.97
CA PRO A 160 -25.23 3.24 -15.33
C PRO A 160 -25.73 3.44 -13.88
N VAL A 161 -24.81 3.76 -12.96
CA VAL A 161 -25.15 4.16 -11.59
C VAL A 161 -24.98 5.67 -11.47
N ARG A 162 -26.10 6.38 -11.22
CA ARG A 162 -26.16 7.84 -11.05
C ARG A 162 -26.70 8.24 -9.70
N THR A 163 -27.49 7.35 -9.07
CA THR A 163 -28.14 7.52 -7.78
C THR A 163 -27.95 6.28 -6.91
N PRO A 164 -28.14 6.36 -5.58
CA PRO A 164 -28.11 5.18 -4.72
C PRO A 164 -29.12 4.10 -5.11
N ASP A 165 -30.27 4.49 -5.68
CA ASP A 165 -31.31 3.55 -6.11
C ASP A 165 -30.82 2.62 -7.22
N ASP A 166 -29.90 3.08 -8.04
CA ASP A 166 -29.28 2.28 -9.11
C ASP A 166 -28.35 1.17 -8.57
N ILE A 167 -28.00 1.20 -7.28
CA ILE A 167 -27.18 0.15 -6.64
C ILE A 167 -28.04 -0.98 -6.06
N LYS A 168 -29.33 -0.73 -5.81
CA LYS A 168 -30.23 -1.69 -5.16
C LYS A 168 -30.25 -3.02 -5.90
N GLY A 169 -29.98 -4.11 -5.17
CA GLY A 169 -30.05 -5.47 -5.68
C GLY A 169 -28.88 -5.89 -6.59
N LEU A 170 -27.94 -5.00 -6.90
CA LEU A 170 -26.71 -5.38 -7.59
C LEU A 170 -25.84 -6.25 -6.68
N LYS A 171 -25.29 -7.33 -7.23
CA LYS A 171 -24.28 -8.19 -6.60
C LYS A 171 -22.91 -7.53 -6.72
N ILE A 172 -22.54 -6.77 -5.69
CA ILE A 172 -21.31 -6.00 -5.67
C ILE A 172 -20.24 -6.68 -4.83
N ARG A 173 -19.11 -6.98 -5.46
CA ARG A 173 -17.91 -7.39 -4.71
C ARG A 173 -17.30 -6.21 -3.99
N VAL A 174 -16.96 -6.43 -2.73
CA VAL A 174 -16.14 -5.51 -1.93
C VAL A 174 -14.90 -6.22 -1.37
N ILE A 175 -13.94 -5.44 -0.90
CA ILE A 175 -12.84 -5.96 -0.07
C ILE A 175 -13.47 -6.63 1.18
N PRO A 176 -12.92 -7.77 1.68
CA PRO A 176 -13.34 -8.36 2.95
C PRO A 176 -13.07 -7.43 4.14
N ASN A 177 -13.91 -6.41 4.31
CA ASN A 177 -13.80 -5.34 5.29
C ASN A 177 -15.22 -4.93 5.70
N GLU A 178 -15.47 -4.86 6.99
CA GLU A 178 -16.81 -4.60 7.51
C GLU A 178 -17.33 -3.21 7.15
N THR A 179 -16.46 -2.18 7.12
CA THR A 179 -16.87 -0.81 6.74
C THR A 179 -17.36 -0.75 5.30
N TYR A 180 -16.66 -1.43 4.36
CA TYR A 180 -17.09 -1.54 2.96
C TYR A 180 -18.42 -2.27 2.83
N LYS A 181 -18.57 -3.38 3.57
CA LYS A 181 -19.81 -4.17 3.58
C LYS A 181 -20.99 -3.33 4.08
N MET A 182 -20.84 -2.67 5.24
CA MET A 182 -21.89 -1.82 5.81
C MET A 182 -22.30 -0.70 4.85
N ALA A 183 -21.34 -0.03 4.21
CA ALA A 183 -21.61 1.08 3.28
C ALA A 183 -22.44 0.60 2.07
N PHE A 184 -22.04 -0.47 1.40
CA PHE A 184 -22.76 -0.99 0.24
C PHE A 184 -24.11 -1.63 0.60
N GLN A 185 -24.22 -2.26 1.78
CA GLN A 185 -25.52 -2.70 2.31
C GLN A 185 -26.46 -1.51 2.59
N ALA A 186 -25.89 -0.39 3.09
CA ALA A 186 -26.68 0.82 3.28
C ALA A 186 -27.18 1.43 1.96
N LEU A 187 -26.45 1.21 0.86
CA LEU A 187 -26.87 1.59 -0.50
C LEU A 187 -27.81 0.56 -1.15
N GLY A 188 -28.08 -0.57 -0.49
CA GLY A 188 -29.04 -1.58 -0.96
C GLY A 188 -28.43 -2.66 -1.87
N ALA A 189 -27.11 -2.77 -1.95
CA ALA A 189 -26.43 -3.83 -2.71
C ALA A 189 -26.56 -5.20 -2.03
N GLU A 190 -26.53 -6.27 -2.83
CA GLU A 190 -26.15 -7.61 -2.37
C GLU A 190 -24.62 -7.68 -2.31
N VAL A 191 -24.06 -7.60 -1.09
CA VAL A 191 -22.61 -7.44 -0.89
C VAL A 191 -21.92 -8.78 -0.79
N ILE A 192 -20.89 -8.98 -1.63
CA ILE A 192 -20.12 -10.22 -1.69
C ILE A 192 -18.64 -9.90 -1.38
N PRO A 193 -18.19 -10.06 -0.13
CA PRO A 193 -16.76 -9.95 0.21
C PRO A 193 -15.97 -11.05 -0.50
N MET A 194 -14.89 -10.66 -1.20
CA MET A 194 -14.09 -11.61 -1.98
C MET A 194 -12.65 -11.10 -2.15
N ASP A 195 -11.68 -12.01 -2.07
CA ASP A 195 -10.28 -11.71 -2.36
C ASP A 195 -10.07 -11.28 -3.82
N PHE A 196 -9.22 -10.29 -4.04
CA PHE A 196 -9.05 -9.61 -5.33
C PHE A 196 -8.71 -10.55 -6.50
N PRO A 197 -7.82 -11.58 -6.37
CA PRO A 197 -7.49 -12.48 -7.47
C PRO A 197 -8.70 -13.24 -8.07
N LEU A 198 -9.79 -13.37 -7.34
CA LEU A 198 -10.98 -14.10 -7.75
C LEU A 198 -12.00 -13.23 -8.50
N VAL A 199 -11.83 -11.90 -8.45
CA VAL A 199 -12.86 -10.93 -8.89
C VAL A 199 -13.08 -10.99 -10.40
N TYR A 200 -12.01 -10.98 -11.20
CA TYR A 200 -12.14 -11.01 -12.67
C TYR A 200 -12.96 -12.22 -13.16
N ALA A 201 -12.62 -13.41 -12.66
CA ALA A 201 -13.35 -14.64 -13.03
C ALA A 201 -14.81 -14.57 -12.57
N ALA A 202 -15.08 -14.08 -11.36
CA ALA A 202 -16.44 -13.97 -10.84
C ALA A 202 -17.30 -12.96 -11.61
N LEU A 203 -16.72 -11.86 -12.10
CA LEU A 203 -17.37 -10.90 -13.01
C LEU A 203 -17.63 -11.51 -14.38
N LYS A 204 -16.64 -12.20 -14.95
CA LYS A 204 -16.75 -12.88 -16.25
C LYS A 204 -17.84 -13.95 -16.26
N ASP A 205 -17.94 -14.72 -15.16
CA ASP A 205 -18.91 -15.79 -15.01
C ASP A 205 -20.32 -15.29 -14.60
N GLY A 206 -20.50 -13.98 -14.39
CA GLY A 206 -21.77 -13.39 -13.96
C GLY A 206 -22.17 -13.71 -12.52
N ARG A 207 -21.26 -14.22 -11.69
CA ARG A 207 -21.50 -14.42 -10.24
C ARG A 207 -21.56 -13.09 -9.48
N LEU A 208 -20.97 -12.05 -10.06
CA LEU A 208 -21.00 -10.67 -9.61
C LEU A 208 -21.57 -9.79 -10.72
N ASP A 209 -22.35 -8.78 -10.36
CA ASP A 209 -22.78 -7.75 -11.29
C ASP A 209 -21.74 -6.63 -11.40
N GLY A 210 -21.02 -6.37 -10.32
CA GLY A 210 -20.03 -5.30 -10.28
C GLY A 210 -19.01 -5.42 -9.14
N GLN A 211 -18.09 -4.46 -9.13
CA GLN A 211 -17.06 -4.28 -8.13
C GLN A 211 -16.73 -2.78 -8.00
N GLU A 212 -15.92 -2.40 -7.02
CA GLU A 212 -15.47 -1.05 -6.81
C GLU A 212 -13.94 -1.01 -6.61
N ASN A 213 -13.27 -0.07 -7.25
CA ASN A 213 -11.83 0.14 -7.17
C ASN A 213 -11.43 1.53 -7.68
N PRO A 214 -10.20 2.00 -7.42
CA PRO A 214 -9.63 3.14 -8.12
C PRO A 214 -9.47 2.88 -9.62
N VAL A 215 -9.58 3.94 -10.42
CA VAL A 215 -9.48 3.88 -11.90
C VAL A 215 -8.22 3.13 -12.37
N PRO A 216 -7.01 3.37 -11.81
CA PRO A 216 -5.83 2.64 -12.23
C PRO A 216 -5.92 1.13 -11.99
N THR A 217 -6.57 0.71 -10.90
CA THR A 217 -6.78 -0.72 -10.60
C THR A 217 -7.77 -1.34 -11.57
N ILE A 218 -8.87 -0.64 -11.90
CA ILE A 218 -9.87 -1.08 -12.87
C ILE A 218 -9.20 -1.35 -14.21
N ALA A 219 -8.42 -0.40 -14.72
CA ALA A 219 -7.74 -0.51 -16.01
C ALA A 219 -6.62 -1.57 -15.99
N SER A 220 -5.76 -1.58 -14.96
CA SER A 220 -4.68 -2.56 -14.90
C SER A 220 -5.17 -4.01 -14.73
N SER A 221 -6.39 -4.20 -14.26
CA SER A 221 -7.04 -5.51 -14.11
C SER A 221 -7.90 -5.90 -15.32
N ARG A 222 -7.92 -5.06 -16.37
CA ARG A 222 -8.68 -5.29 -17.60
C ARG A 222 -10.17 -5.51 -17.35
N PHE A 223 -10.74 -4.76 -16.38
CA PHE A 223 -12.16 -4.92 -16.05
C PHE A 223 -13.09 -4.42 -17.16
N GLU A 224 -12.62 -3.60 -18.09
CA GLU A 224 -13.34 -3.23 -19.32
C GLU A 224 -13.75 -4.43 -20.18
N GLU A 225 -13.07 -5.57 -20.04
CA GLU A 225 -13.44 -6.79 -20.77
C GLU A 225 -14.66 -7.51 -20.18
N VAL A 226 -14.96 -7.25 -18.91
CA VAL A 226 -16.01 -7.96 -18.15
C VAL A 226 -16.99 -7.03 -17.45
N GLN A 227 -16.82 -5.70 -17.60
CA GLN A 227 -17.67 -4.66 -17.01
C GLN A 227 -18.01 -3.59 -18.04
N LYS A 228 -19.28 -3.21 -18.14
CA LYS A 228 -19.75 -2.29 -19.17
C LYS A 228 -19.75 -0.82 -18.71
N TYR A 229 -20.04 -0.57 -17.45
CA TYR A 229 -20.24 0.77 -16.89
C TYR A 229 -19.25 1.06 -15.79
N LEU A 230 -18.71 2.30 -15.77
CA LEU A 230 -17.93 2.86 -14.70
C LEU A 230 -18.57 4.17 -14.25
N SER A 231 -19.04 4.23 -13.02
CA SER A 231 -19.58 5.46 -12.41
C SER A 231 -18.57 6.04 -11.42
N LEU A 232 -18.15 7.30 -11.66
CA LEU A 232 -17.13 7.98 -10.84
C LEU A 232 -17.75 8.49 -9.51
N THR A 233 -18.17 7.55 -8.69
CA THR A 233 -18.82 7.82 -7.40
C THR A 233 -17.87 8.38 -6.33
N GLY A 234 -16.59 8.02 -6.37
CA GLY A 234 -15.58 8.49 -5.42
C GLY A 234 -15.96 8.23 -3.95
N HIS A 235 -16.62 7.12 -3.68
CA HIS A 235 -17.26 6.83 -2.40
C HIS A 235 -16.29 6.46 -1.28
N PHE A 236 -15.09 5.97 -1.58
CA PHE A 236 -14.00 5.75 -0.63
C PHE A 236 -12.71 6.33 -1.16
N PHE A 237 -11.82 6.72 -0.27
CA PHE A 237 -10.41 6.91 -0.58
C PHE A 237 -9.62 5.67 -0.16
N ALA A 238 -8.82 5.12 -1.05
CA ALA A 238 -7.98 3.97 -0.77
C ALA A 238 -6.53 4.42 -0.52
N PRO A 239 -6.03 4.36 0.72
CA PRO A 239 -4.60 4.50 0.97
C PRO A 239 -3.85 3.23 0.60
N ILE A 240 -2.54 3.39 0.38
CA ILE A 240 -1.56 2.31 0.38
C ILE A 240 -0.77 2.40 1.69
N ALA A 241 -0.52 1.27 2.33
CA ALA A 241 0.38 1.17 3.47
C ALA A 241 1.67 0.46 3.05
N PHE A 242 2.81 1.10 3.27
CA PHE A 242 4.12 0.48 3.26
C PHE A 242 4.38 -0.06 4.65
N VAL A 243 4.39 -1.37 4.81
CA VAL A 243 4.56 -2.02 6.12
C VAL A 243 5.78 -2.92 6.12
N ALA A 244 6.53 -2.92 7.23
CA ALA A 244 7.63 -3.84 7.45
C ALA A 244 7.26 -4.87 8.52
N ASN A 245 7.85 -6.07 8.45
CA ASN A 245 7.85 -7.00 9.57
C ASN A 245 8.55 -6.34 10.78
N ARG A 246 7.87 -6.31 11.92
CA ARG A 246 8.38 -5.64 13.12
C ARG A 246 9.69 -6.25 13.62
N ALA A 247 9.75 -7.57 13.75
CA ALA A 247 10.94 -8.25 14.30
C ALA A 247 12.16 -8.05 13.39
N MET A 248 11.97 -8.14 12.06
CA MET A 248 13.03 -7.83 11.10
C MET A 248 13.49 -6.38 11.25
N PHE A 249 12.55 -5.44 11.28
CA PHE A 249 12.85 -4.01 11.36
C PHE A 249 13.60 -3.62 12.64
N GLU A 250 13.21 -4.17 13.80
CA GLU A 250 13.85 -3.91 15.10
C GLU A 250 15.25 -4.51 15.21
N GLN A 251 15.60 -5.52 14.40
CA GLN A 251 16.95 -6.09 14.32
C GLN A 251 17.92 -5.28 13.44
N LEU A 252 17.41 -4.30 12.69
CA LEU A 252 18.24 -3.39 11.90
C LEU A 252 18.94 -2.39 12.79
N ASP A 253 20.15 -1.98 12.40
CA ASP A 253 20.74 -0.81 13.03
C ASP A 253 19.95 0.48 12.69
N PRO A 254 20.13 1.57 13.43
CA PRO A 254 19.38 2.80 13.20
C PRO A 254 19.53 3.39 11.80
N ALA A 255 20.69 3.22 11.15
CA ALA A 255 20.94 3.72 9.80
C ALA A 255 20.12 2.92 8.77
N ASP A 256 20.06 1.60 8.90
CA ASP A 256 19.27 0.72 8.06
C ASP A 256 17.76 0.94 8.26
N GLN A 257 17.31 1.16 9.51
CA GLN A 257 15.92 1.53 9.78
C GLN A 257 15.53 2.84 9.08
N GLU A 258 16.38 3.85 9.15
CA GLU A 258 16.14 5.13 8.48
C GLU A 258 16.20 4.99 6.95
N ALA A 259 17.08 4.13 6.43
CA ALA A 259 17.14 3.79 5.01
C ALA A 259 15.80 3.25 4.49
N LEU A 260 15.21 2.27 5.19
CA LEU A 260 13.91 1.71 4.84
C LEU A 260 12.79 2.75 4.95
N ARG A 261 12.79 3.58 6.00
CA ARG A 261 11.81 4.66 6.15
C ARG A 261 11.90 5.69 5.02
N THR A 262 13.12 6.11 4.69
CA THR A 262 13.38 7.07 3.62
C THR A 262 12.95 6.51 2.27
N ALA A 263 13.25 5.24 1.97
CA ALA A 263 12.82 4.58 0.76
C ALA A 263 11.29 4.44 0.67
N ALA A 264 10.64 4.07 1.78
CA ALA A 264 9.18 3.97 1.84
C ALA A 264 8.48 5.32 1.67
N LYS A 265 9.00 6.39 2.30
CA LYS A 265 8.51 7.76 2.09
C LYS A 265 8.62 8.18 0.61
N ALA A 266 9.77 7.90 -0.04
CA ALA A 266 9.95 8.20 -1.45
C ALA A 266 8.97 7.42 -2.34
N GLY A 267 8.79 6.11 -2.09
CA GLY A 267 7.82 5.28 -2.78
C GLY A 267 6.38 5.76 -2.58
N ALA A 268 6.02 6.12 -1.35
CA ALA A 268 4.72 6.67 -1.04
C ALA A 268 4.48 8.02 -1.74
N GLU A 269 5.47 8.93 -1.72
CA GLU A 269 5.37 10.22 -2.39
C GLU A 269 5.16 10.07 -3.90
N ALA A 270 5.88 9.15 -4.55
CA ALA A 270 5.68 8.85 -5.96
C ALA A 270 4.22 8.42 -6.27
N THR A 271 3.56 7.73 -5.34
CA THR A 271 2.14 7.39 -5.50
C THR A 271 1.21 8.60 -5.33
N TRP A 272 1.54 9.54 -4.42
CA TRP A 272 0.76 10.78 -4.25
C TRP A 272 0.83 11.67 -5.47
N GLU A 273 2.00 11.77 -6.09
CA GLU A 273 2.24 12.60 -7.28
C GLU A 273 1.69 11.99 -8.58
N ALA A 274 1.54 10.67 -8.64
CA ALA A 274 1.10 9.98 -9.85
C ALA A 274 -0.30 10.44 -10.30
N GLN A 275 -0.39 10.92 -11.55
CA GLN A 275 -1.63 11.36 -12.20
C GLN A 275 -2.12 10.28 -13.18
N LEU A 276 -2.62 9.17 -12.63
CA LEU A 276 -2.97 7.98 -13.43
C LEU A 276 -4.41 7.99 -13.96
N ASP A 277 -5.34 8.67 -13.30
CA ASP A 277 -6.76 8.59 -13.65
C ASP A 277 -7.06 9.08 -15.07
N PRO A 278 -6.60 10.26 -15.53
CA PRO A 278 -6.95 10.73 -16.88
C PRO A 278 -6.54 9.78 -18.01
N PRO A 279 -5.27 9.29 -18.09
CA PRO A 279 -4.89 8.35 -19.15
C PRO A 279 -5.60 6.99 -19.01
N LYS A 280 -5.88 6.54 -17.79
CA LYS A 280 -6.57 5.28 -17.54
C LYS A 280 -8.06 5.33 -17.89
N LEU A 281 -8.73 6.47 -17.70
CA LEU A 281 -10.09 6.68 -18.18
C LEU A 281 -10.17 6.62 -19.71
N GLN A 282 -9.17 7.17 -20.42
CA GLN A 282 -9.10 7.05 -21.88
C GLN A 282 -8.91 5.59 -22.33
N GLU A 283 -8.04 4.83 -21.65
CA GLU A 283 -7.81 3.40 -21.90
C GLU A 283 -9.11 2.61 -21.72
N LEU A 284 -9.84 2.82 -20.62
CA LEU A 284 -11.11 2.15 -20.34
C LEU A 284 -12.20 2.47 -21.38
N ARG A 285 -12.29 3.74 -21.85
CA ARG A 285 -13.20 4.11 -22.94
C ARG A 285 -12.85 3.42 -24.24
N ALA A 286 -11.56 3.37 -24.59
CA ALA A 286 -11.09 2.69 -25.78
C ALA A 286 -11.39 1.18 -25.73
N GLY A 287 -11.39 0.59 -24.51
CA GLY A 287 -11.81 -0.78 -24.25
C GLY A 287 -13.33 -1.01 -24.26
N GLY A 288 -14.13 0.03 -24.53
CA GLY A 288 -15.59 -0.09 -24.68
C GLY A 288 -16.40 0.18 -23.41
N MET A 289 -15.77 0.64 -22.32
CA MET A 289 -16.47 0.96 -21.07
C MET A 289 -17.18 2.32 -21.16
N GLU A 290 -18.46 2.38 -20.82
CA GLU A 290 -19.22 3.61 -20.69
C GLU A 290 -18.92 4.25 -19.33
N ILE A 291 -18.39 5.48 -19.35
CA ILE A 291 -17.95 6.18 -18.15
C ILE A 291 -18.92 7.31 -17.79
N ILE A 292 -19.52 7.19 -16.60
CA ILE A 292 -20.38 8.20 -16.00
C ILE A 292 -19.52 9.10 -15.11
N GLU A 293 -19.03 10.23 -15.70
CA GLU A 293 -18.11 11.12 -15.01
C GLU A 293 -18.78 12.02 -13.99
N LYS A 294 -19.99 12.49 -14.30
CA LYS A 294 -20.75 13.41 -13.44
C LYS A 294 -21.75 12.59 -12.63
N VAL A 295 -21.35 12.23 -11.41
CA VAL A 295 -22.21 11.62 -10.41
C VAL A 295 -22.41 12.63 -9.28
N ASP A 296 -23.69 12.99 -9.01
CA ASP A 296 -24.00 13.75 -7.81
C ASP A 296 -23.76 12.86 -6.59
N ARG A 297 -22.80 13.22 -5.77
CA ARG A 297 -22.41 12.44 -4.58
C ARG A 297 -23.34 12.66 -3.40
N GLN A 298 -24.07 13.80 -3.36
CA GLN A 298 -24.87 14.16 -2.17
C GLN A 298 -25.93 13.09 -1.82
N PRO A 299 -26.72 12.55 -2.76
CA PRO A 299 -27.65 11.46 -2.46
C PRO A 299 -26.98 10.21 -1.86
N PHE A 300 -25.76 9.88 -2.29
CA PHE A 300 -24.99 8.75 -1.72
C PHE A 300 -24.51 9.05 -0.31
N VAL A 301 -24.02 10.28 -0.06
CA VAL A 301 -23.65 10.74 1.29
C VAL A 301 -24.84 10.63 2.22
N ASP A 302 -26.02 11.13 1.82
CA ASP A 302 -27.25 11.09 2.63
C ASP A 302 -27.69 9.65 2.92
N ALA A 303 -27.57 8.74 1.94
CA ALA A 303 -27.94 7.34 2.10
C ALA A 303 -27.08 6.59 3.13
N VAL A 304 -25.77 6.92 3.21
CA VAL A 304 -24.84 6.28 4.16
C VAL A 304 -24.75 6.99 5.51
N LYS A 305 -25.29 8.20 5.64
CA LYS A 305 -25.25 9.01 6.87
C LYS A 305 -25.84 8.31 8.09
N ARG A 306 -26.79 7.41 7.87
CA ARG A 306 -27.38 6.56 8.94
C ARG A 306 -26.35 5.67 9.64
N LEU A 307 -25.14 5.48 9.06
CA LEU A 307 -24.06 4.71 9.65
C LEU A 307 -23.16 5.55 10.56
N ASP A 308 -23.30 6.89 10.58
CA ASP A 308 -22.47 7.78 11.40
C ASP A 308 -22.45 7.36 12.89
N PRO A 309 -23.56 7.01 13.55
CA PRO A 309 -23.52 6.58 14.94
C PRO A 309 -22.70 5.31 15.17
N GLU A 310 -22.70 4.37 14.22
CA GLU A 310 -21.91 3.14 14.31
C GLU A 310 -20.42 3.44 14.09
N PHE A 311 -20.08 4.34 13.15
CA PHE A 311 -18.70 4.78 12.94
C PHE A 311 -18.17 5.57 14.13
N GLU A 312 -18.97 6.47 14.73
CA GLU A 312 -18.60 7.19 15.94
C GLU A 312 -18.36 6.26 17.12
N LYS A 313 -19.23 5.23 17.30
CA LYS A 313 -19.04 4.20 18.32
C LYS A 313 -17.76 3.38 18.11
N ARG A 314 -17.42 3.08 16.86
CA ARG A 314 -16.29 2.21 16.50
C ARG A 314 -14.96 2.93 16.54
N PHE A 315 -14.89 4.16 16.07
CA PHE A 315 -13.63 4.89 15.87
C PHE A 315 -13.46 6.08 16.83
N GLY A 316 -14.50 6.50 17.50
CA GLY A 316 -14.53 7.72 18.31
C GLY A 316 -14.91 8.96 17.49
N LYS A 317 -15.77 9.78 18.09
CA LYS A 317 -16.25 11.02 17.47
C LYS A 317 -15.12 12.03 17.23
N GLU A 318 -14.19 12.10 18.18
CA GLU A 318 -13.06 13.02 18.17
C GLU A 318 -12.12 12.72 17.00
N LEU A 319 -11.81 11.44 16.75
CA LEU A 319 -10.94 11.05 15.63
C LEU A 319 -11.59 11.37 14.28
N ILE A 320 -12.87 11.06 14.12
CA ILE A 320 -13.62 11.37 12.88
C ILE A 320 -13.65 12.89 12.66
N ALA A 321 -13.91 13.67 13.72
CA ALA A 321 -13.92 15.14 13.67
C ALA A 321 -12.53 15.70 13.31
N ALA A 322 -11.46 15.16 13.91
CA ALA A 322 -10.08 15.55 13.60
C ALA A 322 -9.75 15.32 12.12
N ILE A 323 -10.17 14.17 11.55
CA ILE A 323 -10.00 13.89 10.12
C ILE A 323 -10.78 14.93 9.29
N ARG A 324 -12.07 15.12 9.56
CA ARG A 324 -12.92 16.04 8.78
C ARG A 324 -12.44 17.50 8.84
N SER A 325 -11.84 17.92 9.95
CA SER A 325 -11.37 19.30 10.16
C SER A 325 -9.93 19.55 9.67
N THR A 326 -9.20 18.53 9.27
CA THR A 326 -7.86 18.69 8.67
C THR A 326 -7.98 19.55 7.41
N PRO A 327 -7.11 20.59 7.22
CA PRO A 327 -7.16 21.51 6.10
C PRO A 327 -7.07 20.86 4.73
#